data_efd8cb743df2c2686ce15629b1ac66cf
#
_entry.id   efd8cb743df2c2686ce15629b1ac66cf
#
_cell.length_a   1.000
_cell.length_b   1.000
_cell.length_c   1.000
_cell.angle_alpha   90.00
_cell.angle_beta   90.00
_cell.angle_gamma   90.00
#
_symmetry.space_group_name_H-M   'P 1'
#
loop_
_entity.id
_entity.type
_entity.pdbx_description
1 polymer ?
#
loop_
_entity_poly.entity_id
_entity_poly.type
_entity_poly.pdbx_seq_one_letter_code
_entity_poly.pdbx_strand_id
1 'polypeptide(L)'
;MLQVENISFSYRRGKKEVLHDFSLSLEKGRVYGLLGKNGAGKSTLLYLMSGLLTPKSGKIMYHDTDVRRRLPITLQDMFLVPEEFELPPISLVSYVELNSQFYPRFSKEDMVKYLHYFEMEQDIDLGALSMGQKKKVFMSFALATHTSLLIMDEPTNGLDIPGKSQFRKFIASGMSDDRTIIISTHQVRDIDLSLIHISEPRDTE
;
A
#
# COMPACT_ATOMS: atom_id res chain seq x y z
N MET A 1 1.53 16.15 -4.17
CA MET A 1 0.69 15.17 -3.49
C MET A 1 1.40 14.57 -2.27
N LEU A 2 2.42 13.74 -2.43
CA LEU A 2 3.27 13.26 -1.33
C LEU A 2 4.71 13.73 -1.54
N GLN A 3 5.29 14.37 -0.53
CA GLN A 3 6.65 14.89 -0.55
C GLN A 3 7.42 14.35 0.64
N VAL A 4 8.57 13.74 0.37
CA VAL A 4 9.53 13.25 1.34
C VAL A 4 10.76 14.14 1.23
N GLU A 5 11.14 14.82 2.33
CA GLU A 5 12.21 15.81 2.32
C GLU A 5 13.29 15.46 3.35
N ASN A 6 14.45 15.09 2.86
CA ASN A 6 15.69 14.86 3.62
C ASN A 6 15.50 13.98 4.87
N ILE A 7 14.74 12.88 4.73
CA ILE A 7 14.48 11.99 5.86
C ILE A 7 15.67 11.06 6.13
N SER A 8 15.98 10.91 7.41
CA SER A 8 16.88 9.84 7.89
C SER A 8 16.15 9.01 8.95
N PHE A 9 16.38 7.70 8.93
CA PHE A 9 15.73 6.78 9.85
C PHE A 9 16.60 5.59 10.23
N SER A 10 16.52 5.20 11.50
CA SER A 10 17.00 3.89 12.01
C SER A 10 16.07 3.41 13.13
N TYR A 11 15.88 2.10 13.24
CA TYR A 11 15.03 1.50 14.28
C TYR A 11 15.53 1.67 15.71
N ARG A 12 16.85 1.83 15.90
CA ARG A 12 17.46 2.03 17.22
C ARG A 12 18.53 3.10 17.15
N ARG A 13 18.65 3.91 18.22
CA ARG A 13 19.75 4.86 18.36
C ARG A 13 21.11 4.13 18.26
N GLY A 14 22.03 4.70 17.48
CA GLY A 14 23.40 4.16 17.33
C GLY A 14 23.56 2.96 16.39
N LYS A 15 22.49 2.48 15.74
CA LYS A 15 22.56 1.47 14.68
C LYS A 15 22.63 2.11 13.29
N LYS A 16 23.10 1.33 12.31
CA LYS A 16 23.15 1.71 10.88
C LYS A 16 21.79 2.31 10.46
N GLU A 17 21.84 3.44 9.80
CA GLU A 17 20.65 4.08 9.24
C GLU A 17 20.09 3.20 8.12
N VAL A 18 18.77 3.05 8.11
CA VAL A 18 18.04 2.36 7.06
C VAL A 18 17.79 3.30 5.88
N LEU A 19 17.52 4.58 6.19
CA LEU A 19 17.42 5.66 5.21
C LEU A 19 18.31 6.79 5.67
N HIS A 20 19.05 7.39 4.73
CA HIS A 20 19.94 8.51 4.96
C HIS A 20 19.68 9.62 3.95
N ASP A 21 19.32 10.81 4.44
CA ASP A 21 19.06 12.01 3.63
C ASP A 21 18.20 11.76 2.38
N PHE A 22 17.17 10.93 2.52
CA PHE A 22 16.34 10.47 1.41
C PHE A 22 15.24 11.49 1.10
N SER A 23 15.11 11.83 -0.19
CA SER A 23 14.07 12.73 -0.69
C SER A 23 13.36 12.13 -1.89
N LEU A 24 12.03 12.30 -1.97
CA LEU A 24 11.19 11.80 -3.04
C LEU A 24 9.95 12.67 -3.17
N SER A 25 9.54 12.96 -4.40
CA SER A 25 8.28 13.64 -4.70
C SER A 25 7.41 12.77 -5.58
N LEU A 26 6.16 12.55 -5.15
CA LEU A 26 5.18 11.76 -5.89
C LEU A 26 4.03 12.64 -6.36
N GLU A 27 3.69 12.50 -7.63
CA GLU A 27 2.56 13.17 -8.25
C GLU A 27 1.29 12.31 -8.12
N LYS A 28 0.13 12.92 -8.24
CA LYS A 28 -1.15 12.20 -8.26
C LYS A 28 -1.38 11.48 -9.60
N GLY A 29 -2.27 10.49 -9.58
CA GLY A 29 -2.70 9.80 -10.79
C GLY A 29 -1.68 8.82 -11.37
N ARG A 30 -0.70 8.36 -10.58
CA ARG A 30 0.38 7.49 -11.06
C ARG A 30 0.55 6.24 -10.22
N VAL A 31 1.10 5.20 -10.84
CA VAL A 31 1.59 4.00 -10.14
C VAL A 31 3.11 4.11 -10.00
N TYR A 32 3.61 3.98 -8.80
CA TYR A 32 5.04 3.99 -8.49
C TYR A 32 5.49 2.61 -8.02
N GLY A 33 6.55 2.08 -8.62
CA GLY A 33 7.23 0.88 -8.16
C GLY A 33 8.44 1.24 -7.29
N LEU A 34 8.44 0.77 -6.05
CA LEU A 34 9.60 0.86 -5.15
C LEU A 34 10.36 -0.47 -5.24
N LEU A 35 11.42 -0.48 -6.03
CA LEU A 35 12.23 -1.67 -6.28
C LEU A 35 13.45 -1.72 -5.35
N GLY A 36 13.85 -2.91 -4.99
CA GLY A 36 15.07 -3.10 -4.19
C GLY A 36 15.12 -4.48 -3.54
N LYS A 37 16.32 -4.89 -3.12
CA LYS A 37 16.54 -6.16 -2.40
C LYS A 37 15.79 -6.18 -1.07
N ASN A 38 15.61 -7.38 -0.51
CA ASN A 38 15.10 -7.50 0.85
C ASN A 38 16.06 -6.82 1.83
N GLY A 39 15.50 -6.05 2.78
CA GLY A 39 16.29 -5.27 3.72
C GLY A 39 16.78 -3.90 3.21
N ALA A 40 16.49 -3.49 1.97
CA ALA A 40 16.85 -2.17 1.43
C ALA A 40 16.02 -0.99 2.01
N GLY A 41 15.12 -1.24 2.95
CA GLY A 41 14.33 -0.19 3.60
C GLY A 41 13.00 0.14 2.92
N LYS A 42 12.54 -0.66 1.93
CA LYS A 42 11.28 -0.44 1.23
C LYS A 42 10.07 -0.32 2.19
N SER A 43 9.82 -1.36 2.98
CA SER A 43 8.73 -1.38 3.98
C SER A 43 8.87 -0.24 4.98
N THR A 44 10.09 0.06 5.41
CA THR A 44 10.38 1.18 6.30
C THR A 44 9.95 2.52 5.68
N LEU A 45 10.27 2.75 4.41
CA LEU A 45 9.87 3.95 3.69
C LEU A 45 8.35 4.04 3.57
N LEU A 46 7.66 2.94 3.23
CA LEU A 46 6.20 2.90 3.15
C LEU A 46 5.55 3.20 4.50
N TYR A 47 6.10 2.68 5.61
CA TYR A 47 5.58 2.95 6.96
C TYR A 47 5.85 4.39 7.41
N LEU A 48 6.95 4.99 6.98
CA LEU A 48 7.20 6.41 7.19
C LEU A 48 6.22 7.28 6.40
N MET A 49 5.97 6.96 5.13
CA MET A 49 5.01 7.66 4.27
C MET A 49 3.57 7.58 4.81
N SER A 50 3.20 6.48 5.43
CA SER A 50 1.88 6.29 6.05
C SER A 50 1.77 6.89 7.46
N GLY A 51 2.85 7.46 8.01
CA GLY A 51 2.90 8.00 9.37
C GLY A 51 2.84 6.95 10.47
N LEU A 52 3.11 5.68 10.18
CA LEU A 52 3.26 4.61 11.17
C LEU A 52 4.62 4.67 11.86
N LEU A 53 5.64 5.14 11.15
CA LEU A 53 6.96 5.42 11.69
C LEU A 53 7.25 6.92 11.62
N THR A 54 8.13 7.39 12.50
CA THR A 54 8.56 8.80 12.54
C THR A 54 10.03 8.89 12.18
N PRO A 55 10.42 9.69 11.17
CA PRO A 55 11.81 9.87 10.80
C PRO A 55 12.59 10.59 11.92
N LYS A 56 13.91 10.38 12.00
CA LYS A 56 14.79 11.10 12.92
C LYS A 56 15.00 12.55 12.51
N SER A 57 15.08 12.80 11.21
CA SER A 57 15.22 14.12 10.61
C SER A 57 14.37 14.20 9.36
N GLY A 58 14.17 15.42 8.85
CA GLY A 58 13.35 15.68 7.69
C GLY A 58 11.85 15.62 7.98
N LYS A 59 11.03 15.64 6.94
CA LYS A 59 9.58 15.60 7.04
C LYS A 59 8.96 14.88 5.85
N ILE A 60 7.73 14.41 6.06
CA ILE A 60 6.91 13.82 5.00
C ILE A 60 5.56 14.53 4.99
N MET A 61 5.26 15.14 3.86
CA MET A 61 4.05 15.94 3.66
C MET A 61 3.11 15.20 2.71
N TYR A 62 1.90 14.95 3.14
CA TYR A 62 0.79 14.51 2.29
C TYR A 62 -0.16 15.67 2.08
N HIS A 63 -0.28 16.13 0.83
CA HIS A 63 -0.77 17.46 0.53
C HIS A 63 0.00 18.50 1.38
N ASP A 64 -0.67 19.31 2.16
CA ASP A 64 -0.05 20.33 3.02
C ASP A 64 0.04 19.90 4.49
N THR A 65 -0.11 18.60 4.76
CA THR A 65 -0.15 18.06 6.13
C THR A 65 1.02 17.11 6.38
N ASP A 66 1.77 17.34 7.47
CA ASP A 66 2.77 16.39 7.94
C ASP A 66 2.09 15.09 8.38
N VAL A 67 2.49 13.96 7.79
CA VAL A 67 1.89 12.63 8.07
C VAL A 67 2.02 12.21 9.53
N ARG A 68 3.01 12.73 10.27
CA ARG A 68 3.19 12.47 11.70
C ARG A 68 2.00 12.93 12.55
N ARG A 69 1.26 13.93 12.08
CA ARG A 69 0.07 14.44 12.78
C ARG A 69 -1.08 13.44 12.80
N ARG A 70 -1.09 12.46 11.90
CA ARG A 70 -2.09 11.40 11.78
C ARG A 70 -3.53 11.92 11.89
N LEU A 71 -3.79 13.04 11.21
CA LEU A 71 -5.13 13.65 11.24
C LEU A 71 -6.15 12.71 10.55
N PRO A 72 -7.39 12.63 11.07
CA PRO A 72 -8.44 11.81 10.46
C PRO A 72 -8.63 12.10 8.97
N ILE A 73 -8.60 13.37 8.58
CA ILE A 73 -8.72 13.78 7.16
C ILE A 73 -7.60 13.22 6.29
N THR A 74 -6.40 13.05 6.83
CA THR A 74 -5.27 12.43 6.12
C THR A 74 -5.41 10.91 6.10
N LEU A 75 -5.75 10.29 7.24
CA LEU A 75 -5.83 8.83 7.37
C LEU A 75 -6.97 8.23 6.54
N GLN A 76 -8.11 8.91 6.44
CA GLN A 76 -9.23 8.43 5.60
C GLN A 76 -8.95 8.51 4.09
N ASP A 77 -7.90 9.22 3.67
CA ASP A 77 -7.51 9.39 2.27
C ASP A 77 -6.25 8.60 1.88
N MET A 78 -5.72 7.78 2.79
CA MET A 78 -4.64 6.85 2.51
C MET A 78 -4.93 5.46 3.05
N PHE A 79 -4.45 4.43 2.36
CA PHE A 79 -4.56 3.04 2.79
C PHE A 79 -3.22 2.33 2.63
N LEU A 80 -2.82 1.56 3.64
CA LEU A 80 -1.64 0.71 3.59
C LEU A 80 -2.04 -0.77 3.64
N VAL A 81 -1.61 -1.52 2.65
CA VAL A 81 -1.62 -2.99 2.64
C VAL A 81 -0.20 -3.45 2.98
N PRO A 82 0.08 -3.88 4.21
CA PRO A 82 1.40 -4.38 4.59
C PRO A 82 1.65 -5.77 4.01
N GLU A 83 2.90 -6.20 3.96
CA GLU A 83 3.29 -7.55 3.50
C GLU A 83 2.67 -8.63 4.38
N GLU A 84 2.75 -8.46 5.70
CA GLU A 84 2.19 -9.36 6.71
C GLU A 84 1.09 -8.65 7.49
N PHE A 85 -0.05 -9.32 7.64
CA PHE A 85 -1.20 -8.83 8.39
C PHE A 85 -2.10 -10.00 8.80
N GLU A 86 -2.98 -9.74 9.75
CA GLU A 86 -4.02 -10.66 10.17
C GLU A 86 -5.40 -10.04 9.93
N LEU A 87 -6.34 -10.85 9.46
CA LEU A 87 -7.76 -10.49 9.43
C LEU A 87 -8.47 -11.20 10.58
N PRO A 88 -9.42 -10.53 11.24
CA PRO A 88 -10.21 -11.15 12.31
C PRO A 88 -11.05 -12.31 11.75
N PRO A 89 -11.33 -13.36 12.54
CA PRO A 89 -12.13 -14.51 12.11
C PRO A 89 -13.64 -14.15 12.14
N ILE A 90 -14.08 -13.29 11.26
CA ILE A 90 -15.45 -12.83 11.09
C ILE A 90 -15.85 -12.92 9.62
N SER A 91 -17.15 -12.78 9.31
CA SER A 91 -17.59 -12.72 7.92
C SER A 91 -17.04 -11.49 7.21
N LEU A 92 -16.84 -11.59 5.90
CA LEU A 92 -16.43 -10.45 5.06
C LEU A 92 -17.44 -9.30 5.17
N VAL A 93 -18.73 -9.60 5.22
CA VAL A 93 -19.79 -8.59 5.38
C VAL A 93 -19.57 -7.79 6.67
N SER A 94 -19.36 -8.48 7.79
CA SER A 94 -19.12 -7.81 9.07
C SER A 94 -17.82 -7.00 9.04
N TYR A 95 -16.76 -7.53 8.40
CA TYR A 95 -15.50 -6.80 8.24
C TYR A 95 -15.70 -5.50 7.46
N VAL A 96 -16.43 -5.55 6.34
CA VAL A 96 -16.74 -4.38 5.51
C VAL A 96 -17.57 -3.37 6.30
N GLU A 97 -18.62 -3.80 7.01
CA GLU A 97 -19.46 -2.90 7.81
C GLU A 97 -18.67 -2.16 8.91
N LEU A 98 -17.75 -2.85 9.58
CA LEU A 98 -16.93 -2.28 10.65
C LEU A 98 -15.88 -1.29 10.12
N ASN A 99 -15.28 -1.57 8.96
CA ASN A 99 -14.11 -0.84 8.50
C ASN A 99 -14.42 0.21 7.42
N SER A 100 -15.45 0.02 6.61
CA SER A 100 -15.79 0.96 5.53
C SER A 100 -16.17 2.35 6.03
N GLN A 101 -16.71 2.46 7.23
CA GLN A 101 -17.10 3.73 7.85
C GLN A 101 -15.93 4.72 8.04
N PHE A 102 -14.68 4.24 8.06
CA PHE A 102 -13.49 5.09 8.13
C PHE A 102 -13.09 5.68 6.77
N TYR A 103 -13.72 5.23 5.68
CA TYR A 103 -13.39 5.64 4.31
C TYR A 103 -14.62 6.21 3.61
N PRO A 104 -14.80 7.54 3.61
CA PRO A 104 -16.03 8.18 3.10
C PRO A 104 -16.37 7.88 1.64
N ARG A 105 -15.37 7.46 0.85
CA ARG A 105 -15.55 7.12 -0.57
C ARG A 105 -15.65 5.61 -0.83
N PHE A 106 -15.79 4.80 0.23
CA PHE A 106 -15.89 3.34 0.06
C PHE A 106 -17.10 2.96 -0.80
N SER A 107 -16.86 2.11 -1.80
CA SER A 107 -17.91 1.55 -2.69
C SER A 107 -18.07 0.05 -2.46
N LYS A 108 -19.28 -0.35 -2.04
CA LYS A 108 -19.63 -1.78 -1.91
C LYS A 108 -19.66 -2.47 -3.28
N GLU A 109 -20.13 -1.78 -4.31
CA GLU A 109 -20.19 -2.28 -5.68
C GLU A 109 -18.78 -2.58 -6.21
N ASP A 110 -17.85 -1.65 -5.98
CA ASP A 110 -16.47 -1.87 -6.39
C ASP A 110 -15.77 -2.96 -5.56
N MET A 111 -16.11 -3.10 -4.27
CA MET A 111 -15.61 -4.23 -3.47
C MET A 111 -15.98 -5.57 -4.11
N VAL A 112 -17.22 -5.75 -4.52
CA VAL A 112 -17.72 -6.96 -5.21
C VAL A 112 -16.99 -7.15 -6.54
N LYS A 113 -16.88 -6.09 -7.34
CA LYS A 113 -16.14 -6.11 -8.61
C LYS A 113 -14.68 -6.53 -8.41
N TYR A 114 -14.00 -6.02 -7.39
CA TYR A 114 -12.60 -6.35 -7.12
C TYR A 114 -12.41 -7.78 -6.62
N LEU A 115 -13.34 -8.33 -5.84
CA LEU A 115 -13.35 -9.75 -5.49
C LEU A 115 -13.43 -10.63 -6.72
N HIS A 116 -14.26 -10.26 -7.71
CA HIS A 116 -14.37 -11.00 -8.97
C HIS A 116 -13.07 -11.09 -9.77
N TYR A 117 -12.20 -10.09 -9.72
CA TYR A 117 -10.87 -10.18 -10.35
C TYR A 117 -10.02 -11.31 -9.79
N PHE A 118 -10.26 -11.68 -8.54
CA PHE A 118 -9.57 -12.76 -7.84
C PHE A 118 -10.40 -14.04 -7.71
N GLU A 119 -11.53 -14.12 -8.43
CA GLU A 119 -12.43 -15.28 -8.40
C GLU A 119 -12.90 -15.63 -6.98
N MET A 120 -13.15 -14.60 -6.17
CA MET A 120 -13.59 -14.72 -4.78
C MET A 120 -15.08 -14.43 -4.67
N GLU A 121 -15.79 -15.17 -3.82
CA GLU A 121 -17.20 -14.94 -3.48
C GLU A 121 -17.35 -13.82 -2.45
N GLN A 122 -18.60 -13.43 -2.17
CA GLN A 122 -18.91 -12.40 -1.17
C GLN A 122 -19.24 -13.00 0.20
N ASP A 123 -19.79 -14.21 0.23
CA ASP A 123 -20.13 -14.91 1.46
C ASP A 123 -18.91 -15.72 1.96
N ILE A 124 -18.02 -15.03 2.63
CA ILE A 124 -16.72 -15.55 3.05
C ILE A 124 -16.55 -15.39 4.56
N ASP A 125 -16.13 -16.46 5.23
CA ASP A 125 -15.54 -16.39 6.57
C ASP A 125 -14.03 -16.12 6.44
N LEU A 126 -13.58 -14.95 6.92
CA LEU A 126 -12.18 -14.55 6.85
C LEU A 126 -11.26 -15.47 7.66
N GLY A 127 -11.79 -16.13 8.69
CA GLY A 127 -11.03 -17.10 9.48
C GLY A 127 -10.65 -18.36 8.73
N ALA A 128 -11.48 -18.77 7.74
CA ALA A 128 -11.28 -19.99 6.95
C ALA A 128 -10.32 -19.78 5.75
N LEU A 129 -9.94 -18.54 5.45
CA LEU A 129 -9.12 -18.22 4.28
C LEU A 129 -7.63 -18.56 4.46
N SER A 130 -7.00 -19.05 3.41
CA SER A 130 -5.55 -19.07 3.30
C SER A 130 -4.96 -17.66 3.29
N MET A 131 -3.67 -17.51 3.59
CA MET A 131 -3.01 -16.19 3.59
C MET A 131 -3.11 -15.49 2.22
N GLY A 132 -2.94 -16.24 1.11
CA GLY A 132 -3.10 -15.70 -0.24
C GLY A 132 -4.52 -15.19 -0.51
N GLN A 133 -5.55 -15.90 -0.06
CA GLN A 133 -6.95 -15.47 -0.17
C GLN A 133 -7.24 -14.25 0.72
N LYS A 134 -6.73 -14.24 1.97
CA LYS A 134 -6.80 -13.04 2.85
C LYS A 134 -6.19 -11.82 2.17
N LYS A 135 -5.04 -11.99 1.50
CA LYS A 135 -4.38 -10.91 0.77
C LYS A 135 -5.25 -10.39 -0.39
N LYS A 136 -5.87 -11.28 -1.18
CA LYS A 136 -6.80 -10.91 -2.25
C LYS A 136 -7.99 -10.10 -1.71
N VAL A 137 -8.62 -10.56 -0.63
CA VAL A 137 -9.74 -9.85 0.03
C VAL A 137 -9.30 -8.49 0.55
N PHE A 138 -8.16 -8.42 1.24
CA PHE A 138 -7.68 -7.18 1.83
C PHE A 138 -7.31 -6.12 0.77
N MET A 139 -6.68 -6.54 -0.33
CA MET A 139 -6.42 -5.68 -1.47
C MET A 139 -7.72 -5.19 -2.13
N SER A 140 -8.74 -6.06 -2.27
CA SER A 140 -10.05 -5.68 -2.81
C SER A 140 -10.71 -4.61 -1.93
N PHE A 141 -10.67 -4.77 -0.61
CA PHE A 141 -11.15 -3.77 0.33
C PHE A 141 -10.36 -2.45 0.16
N ALA A 142 -9.03 -2.52 0.13
CA ALA A 142 -8.16 -1.37 -0.02
C ALA A 142 -8.48 -0.56 -1.29
N LEU A 143 -8.70 -1.23 -2.41
CA LEU A 143 -9.06 -0.56 -3.66
C LEU A 143 -10.46 0.05 -3.60
N ALA A 144 -11.42 -0.63 -2.94
CA ALA A 144 -12.80 -0.16 -2.77
C ALA A 144 -12.92 1.04 -1.83
N THR A 145 -11.90 1.37 -1.03
CA THR A 145 -11.88 2.59 -0.20
C THR A 145 -11.84 3.87 -1.02
N HIS A 146 -11.42 3.81 -2.28
CA HIS A 146 -11.20 4.98 -3.13
C HIS A 146 -10.29 6.05 -2.50
N THR A 147 -9.34 5.63 -1.65
CA THR A 147 -8.32 6.54 -1.11
C THR A 147 -7.44 7.08 -2.23
N SER A 148 -7.00 8.34 -2.12
CA SER A 148 -6.14 8.98 -3.12
C SER A 148 -4.70 8.45 -3.06
N LEU A 149 -4.28 7.92 -1.91
CA LEU A 149 -2.98 7.27 -1.74
C LEU A 149 -3.17 5.82 -1.28
N LEU A 150 -2.82 4.89 -2.13
CA LEU A 150 -2.79 3.47 -1.82
C LEU A 150 -1.35 2.96 -1.80
N ILE A 151 -0.94 2.41 -0.68
CA ILE A 151 0.42 1.90 -0.46
C ILE A 151 0.32 0.38 -0.29
N MET A 152 1.11 -0.38 -1.05
CA MET A 152 1.13 -1.84 -1.00
C MET A 152 2.56 -2.36 -0.82
N ASP A 153 2.79 -3.10 0.24
CA ASP A 153 4.08 -3.72 0.53
C ASP A 153 4.08 -5.17 0.09
N GLU A 154 4.91 -5.49 -0.91
CA GLU A 154 5.06 -6.84 -1.51
C GLU A 154 3.70 -7.53 -1.78
N PRO A 155 2.75 -6.87 -2.48
CA PRO A 155 1.37 -7.36 -2.59
C PRO A 155 1.25 -8.69 -3.34
N THR A 156 2.19 -8.99 -4.23
CA THR A 156 2.20 -10.24 -5.02
C THR A 156 2.90 -11.40 -4.32
N ASN A 157 3.58 -11.13 -3.19
CA ASN A 157 4.23 -12.16 -2.42
C ASN A 157 3.18 -13.11 -1.80
N GLY A 158 3.35 -14.42 -2.03
CA GLY A 158 2.39 -15.44 -1.60
C GLY A 158 1.16 -15.62 -2.49
N LEU A 159 1.05 -14.90 -3.61
CA LEU A 159 0.07 -15.19 -4.65
C LEU A 159 0.58 -16.29 -5.60
N ASP A 160 -0.36 -17.13 -6.05
CA ASP A 160 -0.13 -18.08 -7.12
C ASP A 160 0.05 -17.39 -8.50
N ILE A 161 0.48 -18.14 -9.53
CA ILE A 161 0.72 -17.56 -10.86
C ILE A 161 -0.53 -16.89 -11.45
N PRO A 162 -1.74 -17.50 -11.40
CA PRO A 162 -2.97 -16.82 -11.80
C PRO A 162 -3.22 -15.53 -11.01
N GLY A 163 -3.03 -15.55 -9.68
CA GLY A 163 -3.21 -14.38 -8.82
C GLY A 163 -2.29 -13.21 -9.18
N LYS A 164 -1.04 -13.47 -9.55
CA LYS A 164 -0.12 -12.44 -10.05
C LYS A 164 -0.60 -11.82 -11.37
N SER A 165 -1.16 -12.61 -12.28
CA SER A 165 -1.75 -12.10 -13.52
C SER A 165 -3.02 -11.28 -13.26
N GLN A 166 -3.88 -11.75 -12.36
CA GLN A 166 -5.09 -11.05 -11.93
C GLN A 166 -4.75 -9.73 -11.25
N PHE A 167 -3.68 -9.68 -10.44
CA PHE A 167 -3.23 -8.48 -9.75
C PHE A 167 -2.94 -7.31 -10.68
N ARG A 168 -2.30 -7.53 -11.83
CA ARG A 168 -2.06 -6.46 -12.82
C ARG A 168 -3.34 -5.84 -13.34
N LYS A 169 -4.31 -6.67 -13.72
CA LYS A 169 -5.63 -6.21 -14.18
C LYS A 169 -6.38 -5.48 -13.06
N PHE A 170 -6.29 -6.00 -11.86
CA PHE A 170 -6.86 -5.42 -10.65
C PHE A 170 -6.32 -4.01 -10.39
N ILE A 171 -4.99 -3.80 -10.41
CA ILE A 171 -4.38 -2.47 -10.23
C ILE A 171 -4.83 -1.52 -11.35
N ALA A 172 -4.79 -1.96 -12.61
CA ALA A 172 -5.23 -1.13 -13.73
C ALA A 172 -6.70 -0.70 -13.60
N SER A 173 -7.58 -1.58 -13.12
CA SER A 173 -9.01 -1.28 -12.93
C SER A 173 -9.30 -0.30 -11.79
N GLY A 174 -8.39 -0.20 -10.82
CA GLY A 174 -8.51 0.68 -9.67
C GLY A 174 -7.85 2.06 -9.86
N MET A 175 -7.19 2.28 -10.99
CA MET A 175 -6.56 3.57 -11.28
C MET A 175 -7.58 4.66 -11.64
N SER A 176 -7.27 5.88 -11.24
CA SER A 176 -7.95 7.10 -11.64
C SER A 176 -6.95 8.27 -11.61
N ASP A 177 -7.31 9.39 -12.23
CA ASP A 177 -6.47 10.60 -12.26
C ASP A 177 -6.16 11.16 -10.86
N ASP A 178 -6.98 10.81 -9.87
CA ASP A 178 -6.82 11.27 -8.50
C ASP A 178 -6.14 10.25 -7.57
N ARG A 179 -5.98 8.99 -8.02
CA ARG A 179 -5.39 7.93 -7.21
C ARG A 179 -3.94 7.69 -7.55
N THR A 180 -3.08 7.72 -6.54
CA THR A 180 -1.68 7.29 -6.62
C THR A 180 -1.52 5.96 -5.90
N ILE A 181 -0.86 5.00 -6.55
CA ILE A 181 -0.56 3.68 -5.97
C ILE A 181 0.96 3.53 -5.87
N ILE A 182 1.44 3.15 -4.69
CA ILE A 182 2.85 2.81 -4.45
C ILE A 182 2.93 1.32 -4.18
N ILE A 183 3.75 0.60 -4.92
CA ILE A 183 3.94 -0.84 -4.78
C ILE A 183 5.41 -1.14 -4.53
N SER A 184 5.74 -1.70 -3.37
CA SER A 184 7.08 -2.26 -3.16
C SER A 184 7.16 -3.66 -3.74
N THR A 185 8.28 -4.00 -4.33
CA THR A 185 8.59 -5.37 -4.72
C THR A 185 10.10 -5.59 -4.89
N HIS A 186 10.52 -6.83 -4.70
CA HIS A 186 11.85 -7.30 -5.07
C HIS A 186 11.84 -8.07 -6.41
N GLN A 187 10.67 -8.26 -7.03
CA GLN A 187 10.46 -9.01 -8.27
C GLN A 187 9.92 -8.08 -9.36
N VAL A 188 10.81 -7.56 -10.19
CA VAL A 188 10.47 -6.65 -11.30
C VAL A 188 9.43 -7.24 -12.27
N ARG A 189 9.43 -8.57 -12.43
CA ARG A 189 8.52 -9.27 -13.34
C ARG A 189 7.05 -9.26 -12.91
N ASP A 190 6.78 -9.00 -11.64
CA ASP A 190 5.42 -9.01 -11.10
C ASP A 190 4.65 -7.75 -11.43
N ILE A 191 5.35 -6.70 -11.86
CA ILE A 191 4.78 -5.40 -12.18
C ILE A 191 5.03 -5.08 -13.65
N ASP A 192 3.98 -4.69 -14.36
CA ASP A 192 4.12 -4.23 -15.75
C ASP A 192 4.77 -2.85 -15.74
N LEU A 193 6.02 -2.79 -16.22
CA LEU A 193 6.86 -1.58 -16.23
C LEU A 193 6.28 -0.43 -17.07
N SER A 194 5.29 -0.70 -17.93
CA SER A 194 4.65 0.32 -18.75
C SER A 194 3.82 1.33 -17.95
N LEU A 195 3.45 1.00 -16.71
CA LEU A 195 2.60 1.82 -15.84
C LEU A 195 3.38 2.48 -14.68
N ILE A 196 4.70 2.26 -14.55
CA ILE A 196 5.42 2.56 -13.31
C ILE A 196 6.57 3.54 -13.50
N HIS A 197 6.59 4.58 -12.66
CA HIS A 197 7.80 5.34 -12.37
C HIS A 197 8.62 4.58 -11.31
N ILE A 198 9.85 4.19 -11.67
CA ILE A 198 10.75 3.43 -10.78
C ILE A 198 11.55 4.41 -9.93
N SER A 199 11.52 4.22 -8.61
CA SER A 199 12.43 4.86 -7.67
C SER A 199 13.23 3.79 -6.94
N GLU A 200 14.53 3.73 -7.18
CA GLU A 200 15.46 2.94 -6.36
C GLU A 200 15.98 3.85 -5.24
N PRO A 201 15.88 3.43 -3.96
CA PRO A 201 16.67 4.05 -2.92
C PRO A 201 18.15 3.82 -3.31
N ARG A 202 18.92 4.87 -3.51
CA ARG A 202 20.34 4.73 -3.82
C ARG A 202 21.02 4.04 -2.64
N ASP A 203 21.63 2.88 -2.91
CA ASP A 203 22.58 2.28 -1.98
C ASP A 203 23.71 3.30 -1.81
N THR A 204 23.82 3.90 -0.65
CA THR A 204 25.04 4.62 -0.27
C THR A 204 26.12 3.59 0.00
N GLU A 205 27.11 3.52 -0.91
CA GLU A 205 28.38 2.81 -0.70
C GLU A 205 29.07 3.26 0.59
#